data_2b5bc5a4e44c8f8719b0ca0a8a9a5c30
#
_entry.id   2b5bc5a4e44c8f8719b0ca0a8a9a5c30
#
_cell.length_a   1.000
_cell.length_b   1.000
_cell.length_c   1.000
_cell.angle_alpha   90.00
_cell.angle_beta   90.00
_cell.angle_gamma   90.00
#
_symmetry.space_group_name_H-M   'P 1'
#
loop_
_entity.id
_entity.type
_entity.pdbx_description
1 polymer ?
#
loop_
_entity_poly.entity_id
_entity_poly.type
_entity_poly.pdbx_seq_one_letter_code
_entity_poly.pdbx_strand_id
1 'polypeptide(L)'
;WWAEKGHISKAIGPFLKKRMFETRTHCRIEEVTPVANKVQRSQSMIGRMAMKKVYFPKVSSWGIRAVDELLKFPNARHDDFVDTLSWIGMGLGDLNAPRGYIPKNNFPKVGTMAWVKWDTQLRERQNSYSQTGGF
;
A
#
# COMPACT_ATOMS: atom_id res chain seq x y z
N TRP A 1 -9.36 6.46 -1.10
CA TRP A 1 -9.17 6.61 0.34
C TRP A 1 -10.43 6.20 1.07
N TRP A 2 -10.29 5.31 2.06
CA TRP A 2 -11.41 4.88 2.88
C TRP A 2 -11.36 5.57 4.22
N ALA A 3 -12.51 6.11 4.62
CA ALA A 3 -12.71 6.71 5.93
C ALA A 3 -13.83 5.97 6.66
N GLU A 4 -13.59 5.56 7.88
CA GLU A 4 -14.65 4.99 8.69
C GLU A 4 -15.71 6.06 8.95
N LYS A 5 -16.97 5.70 8.71
CA LYS A 5 -18.11 6.59 8.89
C LYS A 5 -18.29 6.92 10.38
N GLY A 6 -18.08 8.17 10.74
CA GLY A 6 -18.18 8.60 12.14
C GLY A 6 -18.13 10.11 12.29
N HIS A 7 -17.99 10.56 13.54
CA HIS A 7 -17.89 11.98 13.85
C HIS A 7 -16.63 12.62 13.23
N ILE A 8 -15.52 11.89 13.21
CA ILE A 8 -14.25 12.37 12.66
C ILE A 8 -14.33 12.57 11.15
N SER A 9 -14.89 11.61 10.40
CA SER A 9 -15.03 11.75 8.95
C SER A 9 -15.95 12.92 8.57
N LYS A 10 -17.01 13.14 9.34
CA LYS A 10 -17.91 14.30 9.16
C LYS A 10 -17.20 15.63 9.44
N ALA A 11 -16.38 15.70 10.48
CA ALA A 11 -15.67 16.93 10.85
C ALA A 11 -14.55 17.26 9.86
N ILE A 12 -13.76 16.28 9.45
CA ILE A 12 -12.57 16.48 8.59
C ILE A 12 -12.94 16.52 7.10
N GLY A 13 -14.02 15.86 6.69
CA GLY A 13 -14.42 15.72 5.29
C GLY A 13 -14.47 17.03 4.50
N PRO A 14 -15.12 18.10 4.99
CA PRO A 14 -15.15 19.39 4.30
C PRO A 14 -13.77 20.03 4.11
N PHE A 15 -12.93 19.99 5.14
CA PHE A 15 -11.55 20.52 5.09
C PHE A 15 -10.69 19.74 4.10
N LEU A 16 -10.83 18.43 4.07
CA LEU A 16 -10.11 17.59 3.13
C LEU A 16 -10.52 17.89 1.68
N LYS A 17 -11.82 18.00 1.41
CA LYS A 17 -12.33 18.39 0.08
C LYS A 17 -11.80 19.75 -0.35
N LYS A 18 -11.82 20.73 0.56
CA LYS A 18 -11.24 22.06 0.32
C LYS A 18 -9.76 21.96 -0.04
N ARG A 19 -8.97 21.20 0.74
CA ARG A 19 -7.54 21.01 0.50
C ARG A 19 -7.26 20.31 -0.82
N MET A 20 -8.06 19.30 -1.18
CA MET A 20 -7.97 18.62 -2.47
C MET A 20 -8.19 19.59 -3.64
N PHE A 21 -9.15 20.48 -3.51
CA PHE A 21 -9.41 21.53 -4.51
C PHE A 21 -8.25 22.52 -4.61
N GLU A 22 -7.77 23.05 -3.49
CA GLU A 22 -6.64 24.00 -3.43
C GLU A 22 -5.37 23.42 -4.04
N THR A 23 -5.07 22.16 -3.76
CA THR A 23 -3.85 21.49 -4.26
C THR A 23 -4.03 20.86 -5.64
N ARG A 24 -5.23 20.93 -6.22
CA ARG A 24 -5.60 20.24 -7.47
C ARG A 24 -5.29 18.74 -7.45
N THR A 25 -5.30 18.14 -6.26
CA THR A 25 -5.06 16.72 -6.06
C THR A 25 -6.37 16.07 -5.62
N HIS A 26 -6.97 15.28 -6.50
CA HIS A 26 -8.25 14.64 -6.23
C HIS A 26 -8.06 13.16 -5.94
N CYS A 27 -8.61 12.69 -4.84
CA CYS A 27 -8.74 11.27 -4.56
C CYS A 27 -10.20 10.91 -4.28
N ARG A 28 -10.57 9.69 -4.64
CA ARG A 28 -11.88 9.15 -4.27
C ARG A 28 -11.89 8.86 -2.78
N ILE A 29 -12.87 9.41 -2.08
CA ILE A 29 -13.10 9.17 -0.66
C ILE A 29 -14.36 8.32 -0.56
N GLU A 30 -14.25 7.15 0.06
CA GLU A 30 -15.37 6.27 0.35
C GLU A 30 -15.54 6.17 1.86
N GLU A 31 -16.75 6.44 2.32
CA GLU A 31 -17.10 6.19 3.71
C GLU A 31 -17.54 4.75 3.90
N VAL A 32 -16.86 4.04 4.79
CA VAL A 32 -17.13 2.66 5.12
C VAL A 32 -17.73 2.55 6.51
N THR A 33 -18.76 1.73 6.65
CA THR A 33 -19.42 1.49 7.95
C THR A 33 -18.90 0.16 8.51
N PRO A 34 -18.42 0.12 9.76
CA PRO A 34 -17.99 -1.14 10.36
C PRO A 34 -19.20 -2.07 10.56
N VAL A 35 -19.22 -3.19 9.87
CA VAL A 35 -20.34 -4.16 9.87
C VAL A 35 -20.10 -5.30 10.85
N ALA A 36 -18.85 -5.50 11.29
CA ALA A 36 -18.45 -6.60 12.15
C ALA A 36 -17.54 -6.13 13.28
N ASN A 37 -17.35 -6.98 14.29
CA ASN A 37 -16.38 -6.69 15.34
C ASN A 37 -14.95 -6.70 14.79
N LYS A 38 -14.03 -6.09 15.53
CA LYS A 38 -12.64 -5.90 15.13
C LYS A 38 -11.92 -7.22 14.79
N VAL A 39 -12.15 -8.26 15.56
CA VAL A 39 -11.55 -9.58 15.34
C VAL A 39 -12.04 -10.20 14.03
N GLN A 40 -13.31 -10.09 13.72
CA GLN A 40 -13.85 -10.58 12.45
C GLN A 40 -13.28 -9.80 11.25
N ARG A 41 -13.17 -8.47 11.36
CA ARG A 41 -12.58 -7.65 10.31
C ARG A 41 -11.11 -8.01 10.05
N SER A 42 -10.35 -8.34 11.09
CA SER A 42 -8.93 -8.68 10.97
C SER A 42 -8.65 -10.02 10.29
N GLN A 43 -9.63 -10.92 10.18
CA GLN A 43 -9.46 -12.27 9.61
C GLN A 43 -8.91 -12.25 8.18
N SER A 44 -9.34 -11.31 7.36
CA SER A 44 -8.86 -11.17 5.98
C SER A 44 -7.35 -10.88 5.93
N MET A 45 -6.87 -10.01 6.83
CA MET A 45 -5.45 -9.69 6.91
C MET A 45 -4.64 -10.82 7.56
N ILE A 46 -5.17 -11.44 8.61
CA ILE A 46 -4.55 -12.61 9.26
C ILE A 46 -4.32 -13.74 8.25
N GLY A 47 -5.31 -14.04 7.42
CA GLY A 47 -5.16 -15.03 6.36
C GLY A 47 -4.06 -14.68 5.34
N ARG A 48 -3.92 -13.40 4.98
CA ARG A 48 -2.84 -12.94 4.09
C ARG A 48 -1.47 -13.03 4.76
N MET A 49 -1.37 -12.74 6.06
CA MET A 49 -0.14 -12.90 6.83
C MET A 49 0.27 -14.37 6.92
N ALA A 50 -0.68 -15.27 7.18
CA ALA A 50 -0.43 -16.71 7.20
C ALA A 50 0.10 -17.22 5.85
N MET A 51 -0.37 -16.65 4.74
CA MET A 51 0.13 -16.94 3.39
C MET A 51 1.46 -16.21 3.06
N LYS A 52 2.09 -15.52 4.01
CA LYS A 52 3.33 -14.74 3.82
C LYS A 52 3.23 -13.67 2.72
N LYS A 53 2.05 -13.05 2.57
CA LYS A 53 1.78 -12.00 1.57
C LYS A 53 1.80 -10.58 2.14
N VAL A 54 2.18 -10.41 3.41
CA VAL A 54 2.29 -9.12 4.08
C VAL A 54 3.72 -8.93 4.55
N TYR A 55 4.30 -7.78 4.23
CA TYR A 55 5.68 -7.46 4.53
C TYR A 55 5.76 -6.15 5.30
N PHE A 56 6.57 -6.13 6.35
CA PHE A 56 6.86 -4.94 7.14
C PHE A 56 8.32 -4.53 6.97
N PRO A 57 8.63 -3.23 6.93
CA PRO A 57 10.01 -2.78 6.86
C PRO A 57 10.73 -3.10 8.19
N LYS A 58 11.89 -3.74 8.08
CA LYS A 58 12.65 -4.19 9.25
C LYS A 58 13.26 -3.05 10.09
N VAL A 59 13.59 -1.93 9.45
CA VAL A 59 14.40 -0.85 10.06
C VAL A 59 13.56 0.38 10.39
N SER A 60 12.32 0.47 9.93
CA SER A 60 11.51 1.65 10.17
C SER A 60 10.84 1.61 11.53
N SER A 61 10.85 2.74 12.23
CA SER A 61 10.24 2.88 13.56
C SER A 61 8.74 2.58 13.55
N TRP A 62 8.03 2.92 12.49
CA TRP A 62 6.61 2.63 12.36
C TRP A 62 6.35 1.13 12.13
N GLY A 63 7.21 0.46 11.35
CA GLY A 63 7.08 -0.98 11.09
C GLY A 63 7.26 -1.80 12.37
N ILE A 64 8.23 -1.43 13.20
CA ILE A 64 8.46 -2.08 14.50
C ILE A 64 7.25 -1.89 15.41
N ARG A 65 6.68 -0.67 15.49
CA ARG A 65 5.48 -0.40 16.30
C ARG A 65 4.25 -1.16 15.79
N ALA A 66 4.07 -1.24 14.46
CA ALA A 66 2.97 -1.98 13.86
C ALA A 66 3.04 -3.47 14.21
N VAL A 67 4.22 -4.08 14.12
CA VAL A 67 4.42 -5.49 14.49
C VAL A 67 4.19 -5.70 15.98
N ASP A 68 4.69 -4.82 16.84
CA ASP A 68 4.48 -4.91 18.29
C ASP A 68 2.99 -4.84 18.67
N GLU A 69 2.22 -3.95 18.03
CA GLU A 69 0.77 -3.83 18.22
C GLU A 69 0.03 -5.09 17.75
N LEU A 70 0.41 -5.62 16.58
CA LEU A 70 -0.17 -6.84 16.02
C LEU A 70 0.07 -8.06 16.93
N LEU A 71 1.26 -8.19 17.50
CA LEU A 71 1.59 -9.30 18.40
C LEU A 71 0.83 -9.25 19.71
N LYS A 72 0.42 -8.07 20.16
CA LYS A 72 -0.35 -7.87 21.40
C LYS A 72 -1.86 -7.94 21.19
N PHE A 73 -2.33 -7.94 19.96
CA PHE A 73 -3.76 -8.03 19.66
C PHE A 73 -4.33 -9.40 20.09
N PRO A 74 -5.54 -9.49 20.66
CA PRO A 74 -6.54 -8.42 20.84
C PRO A 74 -6.41 -7.61 22.15
N ASN A 75 -5.43 -7.88 22.99
CA ASN A 75 -5.32 -7.31 24.34
C ASN A 75 -4.45 -6.04 24.40
N ALA A 76 -4.08 -5.47 23.27
CA ALA A 76 -3.28 -4.26 23.22
C ALA A 76 -4.08 -3.04 23.69
N ARG A 77 -3.39 -2.08 24.33
CA ARG A 77 -3.98 -0.77 24.70
C ARG A 77 -4.28 0.07 23.46
N HIS A 78 -3.49 -0.07 22.42
CA HIS A 78 -3.63 0.59 21.12
C HIS A 78 -3.73 -0.47 20.05
N ASP A 79 -4.62 -0.29 19.12
CA ASP A 79 -4.95 -1.25 18.05
C ASP A 79 -5.28 -0.56 16.72
N ASP A 80 -4.80 0.67 16.56
CA ASP A 80 -5.05 1.51 15.39
C ASP A 80 -4.46 0.89 14.11
N PHE A 81 -3.29 0.26 14.21
CA PHE A 81 -2.70 -0.47 13.09
C PHE A 81 -3.51 -1.71 12.71
N VAL A 82 -4.03 -2.42 13.70
CA VAL A 82 -4.90 -3.59 13.44
C VAL A 82 -6.16 -3.17 12.71
N ASP A 83 -6.78 -2.08 13.11
CA ASP A 83 -7.97 -1.53 12.43
C ASP A 83 -7.64 -1.10 11.00
N THR A 84 -6.57 -0.35 10.80
CA THR A 84 -6.12 0.08 9.47
C THR A 84 -5.85 -1.12 8.56
N LEU A 85 -5.12 -2.11 9.03
CA LEU A 85 -4.80 -3.32 8.28
C LEU A 85 -6.05 -4.16 8.00
N SER A 86 -7.01 -4.18 8.92
CA SER A 86 -8.28 -4.89 8.72
C SER A 86 -9.08 -4.28 7.57
N TRP A 87 -9.17 -2.95 7.51
CA TRP A 87 -9.79 -2.25 6.40
C TRP A 87 -9.08 -2.49 5.08
N ILE A 88 -7.74 -2.45 5.07
CA ILE A 88 -6.95 -2.78 3.89
C ILE A 88 -7.24 -4.22 3.45
N GLY A 89 -7.24 -5.16 4.39
CA GLY A 89 -7.49 -6.58 4.12
C GLY A 89 -8.85 -6.84 3.49
N MET A 90 -9.89 -6.17 3.98
CA MET A 90 -11.24 -6.25 3.42
C MET A 90 -11.28 -5.66 2.00
N GLY A 91 -10.76 -4.46 1.82
CA GLY A 91 -10.81 -3.77 0.55
C GLY A 91 -9.92 -4.38 -0.53
N LEU A 92 -8.87 -5.10 -0.19
CA LEU A 92 -8.09 -5.85 -1.18
C LEU A 92 -8.91 -6.94 -1.89
N GLY A 93 -10.01 -7.40 -1.28
CA GLY A 93 -10.96 -8.30 -1.93
C GLY A 93 -11.77 -7.62 -3.03
N ASP A 94 -12.04 -6.31 -2.86
CA ASP A 94 -12.85 -5.50 -3.78
C ASP A 94 -12.00 -4.79 -4.85
N LEU A 95 -10.67 -4.79 -4.68
CA LEU A 95 -9.75 -4.25 -5.67
C LEU A 95 -9.73 -5.20 -6.88
N ASN A 96 -10.58 -4.90 -7.83
CA ASN A 96 -10.41 -5.44 -9.18
C ASN A 96 -9.10 -4.85 -9.75
N ALA A 97 -8.13 -5.72 -10.02
CA ALA A 97 -7.01 -5.31 -10.86
C ALA A 97 -7.58 -4.67 -12.14
N PRO A 98 -7.10 -3.48 -12.55
CA PRO A 98 -7.60 -2.88 -13.76
C PRO A 98 -7.49 -3.92 -14.89
N ARG A 99 -8.63 -4.34 -15.41
CA ARG A 99 -8.68 -5.25 -16.56
C ARG A 99 -7.96 -4.57 -17.70
N GLY A 100 -6.76 -5.06 -18.02
CA GLY A 100 -6.01 -4.56 -19.17
C GLY A 100 -4.67 -3.90 -18.90
N TYR A 101 -4.28 -3.61 -17.66
CA TYR A 101 -2.87 -3.36 -17.40
C TYR A 101 -2.15 -4.71 -17.26
N ILE A 102 -2.02 -5.39 -18.37
CA ILE A 102 -0.86 -6.25 -18.59
C ILE A 102 0.25 -5.22 -18.82
N PRO A 103 1.25 -5.07 -17.90
CA PRO A 103 2.44 -4.34 -18.28
C PRO A 103 2.88 -5.03 -19.57
N LYS A 104 2.75 -4.35 -20.69
CA LYS A 104 3.44 -4.79 -21.87
C LYS A 104 4.89 -4.81 -21.42
N ASN A 105 5.40 -5.99 -21.11
CA ASN A 105 6.83 -6.17 -21.01
C ASN A 105 7.36 -5.83 -22.40
N ASN A 106 7.55 -4.54 -22.65
CA ASN A 106 8.22 -4.03 -23.84
C ASN A 106 9.72 -4.38 -23.78
N PHE A 107 10.05 -5.41 -23.02
CA PHE A 107 11.37 -5.99 -23.06
C PHE A 107 11.55 -6.64 -24.43
N PRO A 108 12.51 -6.20 -25.22
CA PRO A 108 12.80 -6.82 -26.47
C PRO A 108 13.09 -8.32 -26.23
N LYS A 109 12.64 -9.17 -27.13
CA LYS A 109 12.91 -10.62 -27.02
C LYS A 109 14.42 -10.85 -26.92
N VAL A 110 14.83 -11.65 -25.93
CA VAL A 110 16.23 -12.05 -25.73
C VAL A 110 16.80 -12.61 -27.05
N GLY A 111 18.01 -12.17 -27.42
CA GLY A 111 18.67 -12.57 -28.65
C GLY A 111 18.35 -11.72 -29.89
N THR A 112 17.51 -10.69 -29.77
CA THR A 112 17.30 -9.70 -30.86
C THR A 112 18.24 -8.52 -30.72
N MET A 113 18.53 -7.81 -31.81
CA MET A 113 19.33 -6.57 -31.79
C MET A 113 18.69 -5.49 -30.89
N ALA A 114 17.37 -5.47 -30.79
CA ALA A 114 16.65 -4.59 -29.88
C ALA A 114 16.95 -4.92 -28.41
N TRP A 115 17.06 -6.20 -28.07
CA TRP A 115 17.46 -6.66 -26.74
C TRP A 115 18.91 -6.28 -26.40
N VAL A 116 19.83 -6.46 -27.33
CA VAL A 116 21.24 -6.08 -27.14
C VAL A 116 21.37 -4.58 -26.85
N LYS A 117 20.72 -3.72 -27.64
CA LYS A 117 20.71 -2.26 -27.41
C LYS A 117 20.13 -1.90 -26.05
N TRP A 118 19.04 -2.55 -25.66
CA TRP A 118 18.38 -2.30 -24.38
C TRP A 118 19.26 -2.73 -23.20
N ASP A 119 19.87 -3.90 -23.25
CA ASP A 119 20.79 -4.43 -22.22
C ASP A 119 22.03 -3.53 -22.06
N THR A 120 22.60 -3.07 -23.17
CA THR A 120 23.73 -2.14 -23.16
C THR A 120 23.36 -0.82 -22.47
N GLN A 121 22.21 -0.22 -22.81
CA GLN A 121 21.75 1.01 -22.19
C GLN A 121 21.47 0.85 -20.69
N LEU A 122 20.97 -0.31 -20.25
CA LEU A 122 20.78 -0.61 -18.84
C LEU A 122 22.11 -0.66 -18.07
N ARG A 123 23.11 -1.32 -18.62
CA ARG A 123 24.45 -1.41 -18.02
C ARG A 123 25.12 -0.04 -17.93
N GLU A 124 24.99 0.79 -18.95
CA GLU A 124 25.51 2.16 -18.95
C GLU A 124 24.87 3.01 -17.85
N ARG A 125 23.55 2.92 -17.69
CA ARG A 125 22.84 3.61 -16.60
C ARG A 125 23.29 3.11 -15.22
N GLN A 126 23.46 1.81 -15.02
CA GLN A 126 23.91 1.26 -13.75
C GLN A 126 25.35 1.72 -13.43
N ASN A 127 26.22 1.79 -14.41
CA ASN A 127 27.60 2.26 -14.24
C ASN A 127 27.65 3.77 -13.93
N SER A 128 26.76 4.58 -14.52
CA SER A 128 26.67 6.01 -14.20
C SER A 128 26.22 6.26 -12.77
N TYR A 129 25.29 5.47 -12.23
CA TYR A 129 24.86 5.57 -10.82
C TYR A 129 25.97 5.12 -9.84
N SER A 130 26.81 4.14 -10.20
CA SER A 130 27.91 3.71 -9.33
C SER A 130 29.08 4.70 -9.28
N GLN A 131 29.23 5.57 -10.29
CA GLN A 131 30.27 6.60 -10.30
C GLN A 131 29.85 7.93 -9.61
N THR A 132 28.56 8.18 -9.44
CA THR A 132 28.04 9.39 -8.77
C THR A 132 27.67 9.16 -7.30
N GLY A 133 27.77 7.95 -6.78
CA GLY A 133 27.40 7.56 -5.41
C GLY A 133 28.57 7.43 -4.43
N GLY A 134 29.67 8.11 -4.66
CA GLY A 134 30.79 8.20 -3.73
C GLY A 134 30.80 9.54 -2.98
N PHE A 135 29.94 9.67 -1.93
CA PHE A 135 30.11 10.57 -0.77
C PHE A 135 29.39 9.95 0.41
#